data_377cfbe4a43a113c3691168915e559f8
#
_entry.id   377cfbe4a43a113c3691168915e559f8
#
_cell.length_a   1.000
_cell.length_b   1.000
_cell.length_c   1.000
_cell.angle_alpha   90.00
_cell.angle_beta   90.00
_cell.angle_gamma   90.00
#
_symmetry.space_group_name_H-M   'P 1'
#
loop_
_entity.id
_entity.type
_entity.pdbx_description
1 polymer ?
#
loop_
_entity_poly.entity_id
_entity_poly.type
_entity_poly.pdbx_seq_one_letter_code
_entity_poly.pdbx_strand_id
1 'polypeptide(L)'
;QAVGAAGELFAIRRELFEEMPADTLLDDFTLSLRIVMRGYTIAYCADAYAVENGSADMHEEEKRKVRIAAGGLQSVWRLRALLNPLRYGVFCFQYISHRVLRWSLAPVLLFLLFPLNTILIFTSNTPLLYAVIWLLQALFYFMASWGHYLSAKHIKNKICLLYTSDAA
;
A
#
# COMPACT_ATOMS: atom_id res chain seq x y z
N GLN A 1 -18.28 -5.23 -2.12
CA GLN A 1 -17.99 -4.40 -0.95
C GLN A 1 -16.57 -3.86 -1.07
N ALA A 2 -16.39 -2.54 -0.97
CA ALA A 2 -15.06 -1.93 -0.99
C ALA A 2 -14.37 -2.03 0.38
N VAL A 3 -13.04 -2.09 0.37
CA VAL A 3 -12.21 -2.12 1.57
C VAL A 3 -11.65 -0.72 1.83
N GLY A 4 -12.43 0.13 2.48
CA GLY A 4 -12.10 1.51 2.79
C GLY A 4 -12.58 2.50 1.73
N ALA A 5 -12.78 3.75 2.14
CA ALA A 5 -13.10 4.87 1.26
C ALA A 5 -11.83 5.36 0.54
N ALA A 6 -12.02 5.98 -0.62
CA ALA A 6 -11.01 6.78 -1.30
C ALA A 6 -11.14 8.22 -0.83
N GLY A 7 -10.02 8.85 -0.44
CA GLY A 7 -10.03 10.20 0.13
C GLY A 7 -10.51 11.28 -0.81
N GLU A 8 -10.41 11.04 -2.11
CA GLU A 8 -10.76 12.01 -3.15
C GLU A 8 -12.28 12.23 -3.26
N LEU A 9 -13.08 11.16 -3.09
CA LEU A 9 -14.54 11.27 -3.19
C LEU A 9 -15.22 10.14 -2.42
N PHE A 10 -15.89 10.47 -1.32
CA PHE A 10 -16.76 9.54 -0.62
C PHE A 10 -17.93 10.27 0.05
N ALA A 11 -19.02 9.57 0.24
CA ALA A 11 -20.19 10.07 0.95
C ALA A 11 -20.55 9.15 2.10
N ILE A 12 -20.90 9.74 3.25
CA ILE A 12 -21.34 9.01 4.44
C ILE A 12 -22.63 9.63 4.99
N ARG A 13 -23.39 8.84 5.72
CA ARG A 13 -24.51 9.37 6.48
C ARG A 13 -23.98 10.22 7.64
N ARG A 14 -24.56 11.38 7.85
CA ARG A 14 -24.13 12.33 8.90
C ARG A 14 -24.10 11.70 10.29
N GLU A 15 -25.03 10.81 10.57
CA GLU A 15 -25.15 10.09 11.85
C GLU A 15 -23.97 9.13 12.12
N LEU A 16 -23.25 8.72 11.07
CA LEU A 16 -22.12 7.82 11.16
C LEU A 16 -20.78 8.57 11.21
N PHE A 17 -20.81 9.90 11.04
CA PHE A 17 -19.61 10.71 11.12
C PHE A 17 -19.10 10.76 12.56
N GLU A 18 -17.81 10.53 12.72
CA GLU A 18 -17.08 10.70 13.98
C GLU A 18 -15.86 11.57 13.73
N GLU A 19 -15.58 12.47 14.64
CA GLU A 19 -14.30 13.18 14.61
C GLU A 19 -13.16 12.20 14.88
N MET A 20 -12.17 12.23 13.99
CA MET A 20 -10.97 11.42 14.15
C MET A 20 -9.96 12.14 15.04
N PRO A 21 -9.17 11.39 15.83
CA PRO A 21 -8.05 11.97 16.56
C PRO A 21 -7.13 12.77 15.63
N ALA A 22 -6.64 13.90 16.09
CA ALA A 22 -5.81 14.83 15.29
C ALA A 22 -4.51 14.19 14.76
N ASP A 23 -4.06 13.10 15.36
CA ASP A 23 -2.88 12.33 14.96
C ASP A 23 -3.19 11.24 13.92
N THR A 24 -4.42 11.18 13.37
CA THR A 24 -4.80 10.20 12.35
C THR A 24 -4.27 10.64 10.98
N LEU A 25 -3.43 9.79 10.37
CA LEU A 25 -2.80 10.09 9.07
C LEU A 25 -3.72 9.81 7.88
N LEU A 26 -4.63 8.83 8.01
CA LEU A 26 -5.64 8.44 7.02
C LEU A 26 -7.01 8.45 7.70
N ASP A 27 -7.60 9.61 7.79
CA ASP A 27 -8.89 9.84 8.45
C ASP A 27 -10.06 9.22 7.68
N ASP A 28 -10.12 9.42 6.37
CA ASP A 28 -11.08 8.85 5.43
C ASP A 28 -11.14 7.31 5.52
N PHE A 29 -9.98 6.68 5.43
CA PHE A 29 -9.83 5.24 5.51
C PHE A 29 -10.22 4.71 6.90
N THR A 30 -9.73 5.34 7.96
CA THR A 30 -10.01 4.94 9.35
C THR A 30 -11.49 5.10 9.68
N LEU A 31 -12.11 6.22 9.27
CA LEU A 31 -13.53 6.49 9.46
C LEU A 31 -14.38 5.44 8.76
N SER A 32 -14.09 5.16 7.49
CA SER A 32 -14.84 4.15 6.71
C SER A 32 -14.78 2.75 7.34
N LEU A 33 -13.63 2.35 7.87
CA LEU A 33 -13.47 1.07 8.56
C LEU A 33 -14.20 1.04 9.92
N ARG A 34 -14.27 2.15 10.65
CA ARG A 34 -15.09 2.23 11.88
C ARG A 34 -16.58 2.07 11.57
N ILE A 35 -17.04 2.61 10.46
CA ILE A 35 -18.42 2.44 9.99
C ILE A 35 -18.70 0.95 9.69
N VAL A 36 -17.75 0.23 9.08
CA VAL A 36 -17.87 -1.23 8.88
C VAL A 36 -17.89 -1.98 10.21
N MET A 37 -17.12 -1.55 11.21
CA MET A 37 -17.16 -2.16 12.55
C MET A 37 -18.53 -2.03 13.24
N ARG A 38 -19.35 -1.05 12.85
CA ARG A 38 -20.73 -0.87 13.31
C ARG A 38 -21.76 -1.71 12.52
N GLY A 39 -21.29 -2.53 11.56
CA GLY A 39 -22.15 -3.42 10.77
C GLY A 39 -22.65 -2.84 9.46
N TYR A 40 -22.18 -1.66 9.04
CA TYR A 40 -22.51 -1.08 7.75
C TYR A 40 -21.54 -1.56 6.67
N THR A 41 -21.94 -1.40 5.41
CA THR A 41 -21.15 -1.79 4.25
C THR A 41 -20.72 -0.58 3.43
N ILE A 42 -19.54 -0.67 2.80
CA ILE A 42 -19.05 0.33 1.86
C ILE A 42 -19.43 -0.13 0.45
N ALA A 43 -20.23 0.67 -0.24
CA ALA A 43 -20.59 0.43 -1.64
C ALA A 43 -19.70 1.26 -2.55
N TYR A 44 -19.35 0.69 -3.71
CA TYR A 44 -18.68 1.40 -4.78
C TYR A 44 -19.72 1.93 -5.76
N CYS A 45 -19.64 3.21 -6.13
CA CYS A 45 -20.49 3.84 -7.13
C CYS A 45 -19.64 4.12 -8.37
N ALA A 46 -19.89 3.39 -9.46
CA ALA A 46 -19.12 3.54 -10.70
C ALA A 46 -19.37 4.85 -11.43
N ASP A 47 -20.54 5.45 -11.22
CA ASP A 47 -20.96 6.70 -11.88
C ASP A 47 -20.35 7.95 -11.21
N ALA A 48 -19.84 7.81 -9.99
CA ALA A 48 -19.18 8.88 -9.26
C ALA A 48 -17.66 8.78 -9.43
N TYR A 49 -17.06 9.77 -10.04
CA TYR A 49 -15.61 9.83 -10.23
C TYR A 49 -15.08 11.22 -9.90
N ALA A 50 -13.87 11.26 -9.38
CA ALA A 50 -13.09 12.48 -9.18
C ALA A 50 -11.94 12.50 -10.20
N VAL A 51 -11.67 13.68 -10.76
CA VAL A 51 -10.51 13.91 -11.63
C VAL A 51 -9.48 14.68 -10.83
N GLU A 52 -8.35 14.06 -10.60
CA GLU A 52 -7.24 14.66 -9.86
C GLU A 52 -6.02 14.81 -10.79
N ASN A 53 -5.35 15.95 -10.69
CA ASN A 53 -4.08 16.11 -11.38
C ASN A 53 -3.00 15.34 -10.61
N GLY A 54 -2.21 14.53 -11.31
CA GLY A 54 -1.07 13.85 -10.72
C GLY A 54 -0.10 14.81 -10.04
N SER A 55 0.62 14.32 -9.04
CA SER A 55 1.64 15.11 -8.34
C SER A 55 2.66 15.70 -9.31
N ALA A 56 2.83 17.01 -9.26
CA ALA A 56 3.74 17.72 -10.17
C ALA A 56 5.23 17.46 -9.87
N ASP A 57 5.54 17.01 -8.65
CA ASP A 57 6.89 16.77 -8.17
C ASP A 57 7.02 15.39 -7.50
N MET A 58 8.14 14.71 -7.81
CA MET A 58 8.51 13.40 -7.25
C MET A 58 8.64 13.43 -5.72
N HIS A 59 9.09 14.53 -5.16
CA HIS A 59 9.26 14.68 -3.72
C HIS A 59 7.91 14.72 -2.98
N GLU A 60 6.92 15.38 -3.55
CA GLU A 60 5.56 15.40 -3.01
C GLU A 60 4.92 13.99 -3.08
N GLU A 61 5.16 13.28 -4.18
CA GLU A 61 4.68 11.90 -4.33
C GLU A 61 5.34 10.95 -3.33
N GLU A 62 6.64 11.08 -3.07
CA GLU A 62 7.35 10.32 -2.05
C GLU A 62 6.75 10.58 -0.65
N LYS A 63 6.55 11.84 -0.27
CA LYS A 63 5.91 12.22 0.99
C LYS A 63 4.49 11.62 1.11
N ARG A 64 3.72 11.68 0.03
CA ARG A 64 2.38 11.09 -0.04
C ARG A 64 2.43 9.58 0.22
N LYS A 65 3.31 8.85 -0.45
CA LYS A 65 3.47 7.38 -0.27
C LYS A 65 3.93 7.01 1.13
N VAL A 66 4.87 7.75 1.71
CA VAL A 66 5.31 7.55 3.11
C VAL A 66 4.15 7.78 4.07
N ARG A 67 3.36 8.84 3.89
CA ARG A 67 2.18 9.12 4.71
C ARG A 67 1.14 8.00 4.59
N ILE A 68 0.86 7.51 3.37
CA ILE A 68 -0.09 6.41 3.14
C ILE A 68 0.39 5.12 3.82
N ALA A 69 1.67 4.79 3.71
CA ALA A 69 2.23 3.60 4.34
C ALA A 69 2.18 3.69 5.88
N ALA A 70 2.62 4.82 6.44
CA ALA A 70 2.58 5.04 7.89
C ALA A 70 1.14 5.07 8.43
N GLY A 71 0.23 5.75 7.75
CA GLY A 71 -1.19 5.81 8.12
C GLY A 71 -1.88 4.46 7.96
N GLY A 72 -1.49 3.67 6.96
CA GLY A 72 -1.96 2.31 6.79
C GLY A 72 -1.58 1.41 7.97
N LEU A 73 -0.32 1.42 8.39
CA LEU A 73 0.15 0.67 9.57
C LEU A 73 -0.51 1.17 10.86
N GLN A 74 -0.66 2.49 11.03
CA GLN A 74 -1.38 3.09 12.15
C GLN A 74 -2.83 2.59 12.20
N SER A 75 -3.53 2.57 11.06
CA SER A 75 -4.92 2.10 10.95
C SER A 75 -5.03 0.61 11.28
N VAL A 76 -4.10 -0.22 10.82
CA VAL A 76 -4.05 -1.66 11.15
C VAL A 76 -3.94 -1.86 12.67
N TRP A 77 -3.05 -1.11 13.31
CA TRP A 77 -2.86 -1.20 14.75
C TRP A 77 -4.09 -0.74 15.54
N ARG A 78 -4.68 0.40 15.17
CA ARG A 78 -5.86 0.97 15.84
C ARG A 78 -7.12 0.12 15.64
N LEU A 79 -7.26 -0.47 14.46
CA LEU A 79 -8.42 -1.26 14.06
C LEU A 79 -8.16 -2.77 14.10
N ARG A 80 -7.25 -3.22 14.96
CA ARG A 80 -6.90 -4.64 15.12
C ARG A 80 -8.10 -5.56 15.38
N ALA A 81 -9.20 -5.02 15.88
CA ALA A 81 -10.44 -5.77 16.06
C ALA A 81 -10.98 -6.32 14.72
N LEU A 82 -10.73 -5.63 13.58
CA LEU A 82 -11.10 -6.09 12.24
C LEU A 82 -10.33 -7.34 11.78
N LEU A 83 -9.21 -7.68 12.44
CA LEU A 83 -8.44 -8.87 12.15
C LEU A 83 -9.08 -10.16 12.71
N ASN A 84 -10.22 -10.06 13.38
CA ASN A 84 -10.97 -11.21 13.90
C ASN A 84 -11.87 -11.80 12.80
N PRO A 85 -11.52 -12.98 12.23
CA PRO A 85 -12.29 -13.59 11.15
C PRO A 85 -13.67 -14.11 11.63
N LEU A 86 -13.80 -14.46 12.90
CA LEU A 86 -15.05 -14.95 13.48
C LEU A 86 -16.13 -13.87 13.55
N ARG A 87 -15.70 -12.60 13.67
CA ARG A 87 -16.62 -11.46 13.76
C ARG A 87 -16.92 -10.82 12.42
N TYR A 88 -15.91 -10.71 11.55
CA TYR A 88 -16.00 -9.94 10.30
C TYR A 88 -15.92 -10.81 9.04
N GLY A 89 -15.74 -12.14 9.17
CA GLY A 89 -15.82 -13.10 8.08
C GLY A 89 -15.02 -12.71 6.83
N VAL A 90 -15.69 -12.66 5.68
CA VAL A 90 -15.09 -12.33 4.37
C VAL A 90 -14.44 -10.95 4.35
N PHE A 91 -15.00 -9.96 5.07
CA PHE A 91 -14.40 -8.62 5.13
C PHE A 91 -13.03 -8.64 5.79
N CYS A 92 -12.86 -9.40 6.88
CA CYS A 92 -11.56 -9.61 7.51
C CYS A 92 -10.53 -10.16 6.53
N PHE A 93 -10.90 -11.18 5.76
CA PHE A 93 -10.02 -11.75 4.73
C PHE A 93 -9.63 -10.73 3.66
N GLN A 94 -10.60 -9.97 3.14
CA GLN A 94 -10.35 -8.89 2.18
C GLN A 94 -9.43 -7.81 2.76
N TYR A 95 -9.68 -7.37 4.00
CA TYR A 95 -8.87 -6.38 4.68
C TYR A 95 -7.42 -6.84 4.86
N ILE A 96 -7.23 -8.09 5.33
CA ILE A 96 -5.90 -8.66 5.52
C ILE A 96 -5.17 -8.77 4.18
N SER A 97 -5.77 -9.39 3.16
CA SER A 97 -5.09 -9.66 1.89
C SER A 97 -4.80 -8.39 1.09
N HIS A 98 -5.73 -7.43 1.04
CA HIS A 98 -5.58 -6.24 0.20
C HIS A 98 -4.86 -5.07 0.88
N ARG A 99 -4.85 -5.02 2.22
CA ARG A 99 -4.29 -3.88 2.95
C ARG A 99 -3.18 -4.29 3.92
N VAL A 100 -3.47 -5.18 4.88
CA VAL A 100 -2.51 -5.53 5.94
C VAL A 100 -1.26 -6.16 5.35
N LEU A 101 -1.39 -7.21 4.52
CA LEU A 101 -0.24 -7.89 3.91
C LEU A 101 0.56 -6.96 2.98
N ARG A 102 -0.12 -6.11 2.23
CA ARG A 102 0.53 -5.16 1.34
C ARG A 102 1.42 -4.16 2.08
N TRP A 103 0.98 -3.67 3.24
CA TRP A 103 1.71 -2.65 4.01
C TRP A 103 2.73 -3.22 4.99
N SER A 104 2.58 -4.47 5.41
CA SER A 104 3.46 -5.09 6.42
C SER A 104 4.34 -6.19 5.84
N LEU A 105 3.75 -7.27 5.37
CA LEU A 105 4.46 -8.49 4.98
C LEU A 105 5.16 -8.36 3.62
N ALA A 106 4.52 -7.72 2.64
CA ALA A 106 5.07 -7.67 1.28
C ALA A 106 6.45 -6.96 1.22
N PRO A 107 6.67 -5.80 1.85
CA PRO A 107 8.00 -5.18 1.89
C PRO A 107 9.05 -6.06 2.57
N VAL A 108 8.68 -6.69 3.70
CA VAL A 108 9.58 -7.59 4.45
C VAL A 108 9.97 -8.80 3.61
N LEU A 109 8.99 -9.44 2.95
CA LEU A 109 9.25 -10.59 2.09
C LEU A 109 10.14 -10.22 0.90
N LEU A 110 9.96 -9.03 0.32
CA LEU A 110 10.79 -8.56 -0.77
C LEU A 110 12.27 -8.52 -0.36
N PHE A 111 12.58 -7.99 0.84
CA PHE A 111 13.95 -7.99 1.36
C PHE A 111 14.45 -9.40 1.73
N LEU A 112 13.60 -10.27 2.27
CA LEU A 112 13.97 -11.64 2.65
C LEU A 112 14.23 -12.54 1.44
N LEU A 113 13.60 -12.27 0.30
CA LEU A 113 13.82 -13.04 -0.93
C LEU A 113 15.28 -12.95 -1.41
N PHE A 114 15.97 -11.83 -1.17
CA PHE A 114 17.34 -11.66 -1.63
C PHE A 114 18.34 -12.64 -0.97
N PRO A 115 18.44 -12.71 0.36
CA PRO A 115 19.31 -13.69 1.01
C PRO A 115 18.82 -15.13 0.78
N LEU A 116 17.50 -15.35 0.69
CA LEU A 116 16.98 -16.68 0.42
C LEU A 116 17.41 -17.19 -0.97
N ASN A 117 17.30 -16.38 -2.01
CA ASN A 117 17.76 -16.71 -3.35
C ASN A 117 19.29 -16.95 -3.36
N THR A 118 20.05 -16.19 -2.59
CA THR A 118 21.50 -16.40 -2.45
C THR A 118 21.82 -17.78 -1.88
N ILE A 119 21.12 -18.20 -0.83
CA ILE A 119 21.29 -19.53 -0.24
C ILE A 119 20.89 -20.63 -1.25
N LEU A 120 19.80 -20.45 -1.98
CA LEU A 120 19.30 -21.43 -2.94
C LEU A 120 20.24 -21.64 -4.15
N ILE A 121 21.01 -20.62 -4.56
CA ILE A 121 22.04 -20.77 -5.60
C ILE A 121 23.07 -21.84 -5.19
N PHE A 122 23.46 -21.89 -3.90
CA PHE A 122 24.48 -22.82 -3.41
C PHE A 122 23.91 -24.19 -3.00
N THR A 123 22.63 -24.28 -2.69
CA THR A 123 22.02 -25.49 -2.11
C THR A 123 21.14 -26.26 -3.09
N SER A 124 20.63 -25.60 -4.13
CA SER A 124 19.66 -26.19 -5.07
C SER A 124 20.31 -26.99 -6.19
N ASN A 125 19.58 -27.98 -6.70
CA ASN A 125 19.94 -28.74 -7.90
C ASN A 125 19.76 -27.93 -9.20
N THR A 126 19.14 -26.76 -9.15
CA THR A 126 18.91 -25.86 -10.30
C THR A 126 19.51 -24.47 -10.06
N PRO A 127 20.85 -24.36 -9.88
CA PRO A 127 21.50 -23.10 -9.49
C PRO A 127 21.30 -22.00 -10.54
N LEU A 128 21.21 -22.36 -11.82
CA LEU A 128 21.04 -21.38 -12.91
C LEU A 128 19.72 -20.62 -12.78
N LEU A 129 18.62 -21.30 -12.44
CA LEU A 129 17.31 -20.65 -12.25
C LEU A 129 17.36 -19.61 -11.13
N TYR A 130 17.90 -19.97 -9.99
CA TYR A 130 18.03 -19.05 -8.84
C TYR A 130 19.01 -17.93 -9.10
N ALA A 131 20.08 -18.17 -9.87
CA ALA A 131 21.02 -17.13 -10.30
C ALA A 131 20.34 -16.09 -11.20
N VAL A 132 19.49 -16.51 -12.14
CA VAL A 132 18.72 -15.58 -12.98
C VAL A 132 17.75 -14.76 -12.14
N ILE A 133 17.00 -15.39 -11.23
CA ILE A 133 16.07 -14.67 -10.33
C ILE A 133 16.83 -13.68 -9.45
N TRP A 134 17.98 -14.07 -8.91
CA TRP A 134 18.84 -13.20 -8.11
C TRP A 134 19.32 -11.99 -8.89
N LEU A 135 19.76 -12.21 -10.14
CA LEU A 135 20.23 -11.15 -11.01
C LEU A 135 19.13 -10.15 -11.35
N LEU A 136 17.93 -10.62 -11.66
CA LEU A 136 16.75 -9.78 -11.89
C LEU A 136 16.40 -8.95 -10.65
N GLN A 137 16.46 -9.58 -9.46
CA GLN A 137 16.19 -8.92 -8.19
C GLN A 137 17.27 -7.86 -7.87
N ALA A 138 18.54 -8.17 -8.10
CA ALA A 138 19.65 -7.23 -7.94
C ALA A 138 19.50 -6.02 -8.88
N LEU A 139 19.12 -6.28 -10.15
CA LEU A 139 18.83 -5.24 -11.13
C LEU A 139 17.68 -4.34 -10.69
N PHE A 140 16.60 -4.94 -10.15
CA PHE A 140 15.47 -4.20 -9.61
C PHE A 140 15.90 -3.25 -8.48
N TYR A 141 16.67 -3.74 -7.49
CA TYR A 141 17.14 -2.89 -6.39
C TYR A 141 18.11 -1.81 -6.87
N PHE A 142 18.97 -2.15 -7.83
CA PHE A 142 19.87 -1.16 -8.46
C PHE A 142 19.09 -0.05 -9.14
N MET A 143 18.09 -0.39 -9.96
CA MET A 143 17.23 0.58 -10.63
C MET A 143 16.44 1.45 -9.64
N ALA A 144 15.91 0.84 -8.57
CA ALA A 144 15.19 1.57 -7.53
C ALA A 144 16.10 2.57 -6.81
N SER A 145 17.32 2.16 -6.44
CA SER A 145 18.32 3.02 -5.81
C SER A 145 18.79 4.13 -6.74
N TRP A 146 18.99 3.81 -8.01
CA TRP A 146 19.35 4.79 -9.04
C TRP A 146 18.24 5.82 -9.25
N GLY A 147 16.98 5.38 -9.31
CA GLY A 147 15.83 6.26 -9.42
C GLY A 147 15.70 7.20 -8.21
N HIS A 148 15.92 6.70 -7.01
CA HIS A 148 15.94 7.53 -5.79
C HIS A 148 17.09 8.56 -5.83
N TYR A 149 18.27 8.16 -6.26
CA TYR A 149 19.41 9.07 -6.42
C TYR A 149 19.16 10.18 -7.45
N LEU A 150 18.53 9.85 -8.59
CA LEU A 150 18.16 10.83 -9.61
C LEU A 150 17.08 11.79 -9.13
N SER A 151 16.09 11.28 -8.37
CA SER A 151 15.05 12.08 -7.75
C SER A 151 15.64 13.08 -6.76
N ALA A 152 16.57 12.65 -5.91
CA ALA A 152 17.27 13.53 -4.96
C ALA A 152 18.08 14.65 -5.65
N LYS A 153 18.50 14.46 -6.89
CA LYS A 153 19.21 15.49 -7.69
C LYS A 153 18.28 16.37 -8.55
N HIS A 154 16.96 16.30 -8.37
CA HIS A 154 15.96 17.03 -9.17
C HIS A 154 16.08 16.84 -10.69
N ILE A 155 16.66 15.75 -11.15
CA ILE A 155 16.75 15.42 -12.56
C ILE A 155 15.44 14.78 -12.99
N LYS A 156 14.61 15.54 -13.75
CA LYS A 156 13.35 15.04 -14.32
C LYS A 156 13.65 13.96 -15.37
N ASN A 157 13.46 12.71 -15.02
CA ASN A 157 13.62 11.59 -15.94
C ASN A 157 12.26 10.87 -16.15
N LYS A 158 11.83 10.75 -17.43
CA LYS A 158 10.54 10.12 -17.79
C LYS A 158 10.40 8.67 -17.32
N ILE A 159 11.52 7.95 -17.17
CA ILE A 159 11.54 6.55 -16.71
C ILE A 159 11.11 6.45 -15.23
N CYS A 160 11.47 7.43 -14.41
CA CYS A 160 11.09 7.45 -12.99
C CYS A 160 9.58 7.71 -12.80
N LEU A 161 8.97 8.49 -13.68
CA LEU A 161 7.52 8.76 -13.69
C LEU A 161 6.68 7.53 -14.08
N LEU A 162 7.16 6.71 -15.04
CA LEU A 162 6.49 5.47 -15.45
C LEU A 162 6.39 4.46 -14.29
N TYR A 163 7.42 4.31 -13.48
CA TYR A 163 7.42 3.39 -12.34
C TYR A 163 6.50 3.82 -11.20
N THR A 164 6.21 5.11 -11.07
CA THR A 164 5.37 5.64 -9.99
C THR A 164 3.89 5.72 -10.34
N SER A 165 3.55 5.80 -11.65
CA SER A 165 2.15 5.91 -12.10
C SER A 165 1.38 4.59 -12.01
N ASP A 166 2.04 3.42 -12.13
CA ASP A 166 1.39 2.11 -12.12
C ASP A 166 1.21 1.51 -10.71
N ALA A 167 1.61 2.20 -9.65
CA ALA A 167 1.55 1.72 -8.27
C ALA A 167 0.38 2.32 -7.45
N ALA A 168 -0.57 3.01 -8.11
CA ALA A 168 -1.76 3.59 -7.47
C ALA A 168 -2.93 2.61 -7.43
#